data_4686a40974a95c5d0596c0b1f58712e7
#
_entry.id   4686a40974a95c5d0596c0b1f58712e7
#
_cell.length_a   1.000
_cell.length_b   1.000
_cell.length_c   1.000
_cell.angle_alpha   90.00
_cell.angle_beta   90.00
_cell.angle_gamma   90.00
#
_symmetry.space_group_name_H-M   'P 1'
#
loop_
_entity.id
_entity.type
_entity.pdbx_description
1 polymer ?
#
loop_
_entity_poly.entity_id
_entity_poly.type
_entity_poly.pdbx_seq_one_letter_code
_entity_poly.pdbx_strand_id
1 'polypeptide(L)'
;WPCDRHTHIPSLKTLSWPTDLDVTGNPIFAARGVYGYHKSPPEPRRLYMTRNRMNFFHDEGYTEDMKELGLDPVYGSPRACHTYYNYTSDLEEADYDCFSMDANGKRQVAKSASGPGNICFTNPKTRRHFIRRLREYIAADRANPRFEGTPGPWIYEISANDNSAYCHCPDCLASAEKYGAYSGVVIEFTNALATAIEKDYPEVRLQMFAYTFSEEPPTEGTIAAHPQVQIRLAQIGTEFSKTRQSSRSLLHP
;
A
#
# COMPACT_ATOMS: atom_id res chain seq x y z
N TRP A 1 -5.09 -12.17 23.83
CA TRP A 1 -4.34 -13.41 23.58
C TRP A 1 -2.89 -13.04 23.27
N PRO A 2 -1.96 -13.09 24.21
CA PRO A 2 -0.60 -12.67 23.92
C PRO A 2 0.20 -13.68 23.08
N CYS A 3 -0.04 -14.98 23.22
CA CYS A 3 0.52 -16.04 22.36
C CYS A 3 -0.11 -17.40 22.69
N ASP A 4 0.19 -18.42 21.88
CA ASP A 4 -0.34 -19.77 22.07
C ASP A 4 0.04 -20.40 23.40
N ARG A 5 1.22 -20.08 23.96
CA ARG A 5 1.68 -20.55 25.26
C ARG A 5 0.76 -20.13 26.42
N HIS A 6 0.02 -19.05 26.26
CA HIS A 6 -0.91 -18.51 27.24
C HIS A 6 -2.38 -18.80 26.89
N THR A 7 -2.61 -19.56 25.82
CA THR A 7 -3.96 -19.99 25.46
C THR A 7 -4.40 -21.12 26.36
N HIS A 8 -5.45 -20.89 27.10
CA HIS A 8 -6.12 -21.94 27.89
C HIS A 8 -7.51 -22.19 27.29
N ILE A 9 -7.71 -23.39 26.78
CA ILE A 9 -9.01 -23.85 26.28
C ILE A 9 -9.52 -24.86 27.27
N PRO A 10 -10.56 -24.55 28.06
CA PRO A 10 -11.12 -25.51 29.01
C PRO A 10 -11.71 -26.70 28.25
N SER A 11 -11.41 -27.91 28.72
CA SER A 11 -12.06 -29.13 28.22
C SER A 11 -13.45 -29.22 28.80
N LEU A 12 -14.45 -28.85 28.01
CA LEU A 12 -15.87 -28.94 28.41
C LEU A 12 -16.50 -30.16 27.75
N LYS A 13 -17.30 -30.92 28.53
CA LYS A 13 -18.09 -32.02 27.98
C LYS A 13 -19.28 -31.54 27.15
N THR A 14 -19.78 -30.37 27.47
CA THR A 14 -20.89 -29.71 26.77
C THR A 14 -20.59 -28.23 26.65
N LEU A 15 -20.95 -27.66 25.52
CA LEU A 15 -20.95 -26.22 25.28
C LEU A 15 -22.41 -25.78 25.14
N SER A 16 -22.82 -24.81 25.93
CA SER A 16 -24.15 -24.22 25.84
C SER A 16 -24.08 -22.72 25.76
N TRP A 17 -24.97 -22.13 24.97
CA TRP A 17 -25.20 -20.69 24.89
C TRP A 17 -26.70 -20.38 24.79
N PRO A 18 -27.11 -19.14 25.04
CA PRO A 18 -28.50 -18.73 24.86
C PRO A 18 -28.98 -19.00 23.43
N THR A 19 -30.20 -19.46 23.28
CA THR A 19 -30.82 -19.75 21.97
C THR A 19 -31.12 -18.48 21.16
N ASP A 20 -31.17 -17.35 21.83
CA ASP A 20 -31.39 -16.00 21.29
C ASP A 20 -30.10 -15.18 21.16
N LEU A 21 -28.95 -15.86 21.20
CA LEU A 21 -27.65 -15.19 21.03
C LEU A 21 -27.55 -14.63 19.61
N ASP A 22 -27.69 -13.30 19.51
CA ASP A 22 -27.43 -12.53 18.30
C ASP A 22 -26.44 -11.40 18.64
N VAL A 23 -25.19 -11.56 18.19
CA VAL A 23 -24.12 -10.58 18.43
C VAL A 23 -23.54 -10.15 17.11
N THR A 24 -23.92 -8.95 16.69
CA THR A 24 -23.41 -8.31 15.47
C THR A 24 -22.48 -7.17 15.83
N GLY A 25 -21.36 -7.05 15.14
CA GLY A 25 -20.43 -5.94 15.32
C GLY A 25 -19.68 -5.61 14.05
N ASN A 26 -19.74 -4.34 13.65
CA ASN A 26 -18.97 -3.83 12.52
C ASN A 26 -17.71 -3.12 13.02
N PRO A 27 -16.51 -3.51 12.56
CA PRO A 27 -15.29 -2.80 12.90
C PRO A 27 -15.30 -1.38 12.32
N ILE A 28 -14.80 -0.40 13.07
CA ILE A 28 -14.66 0.98 12.60
C ILE A 28 -13.69 1.06 11.41
N PHE A 29 -12.62 0.22 11.43
CA PHE A 29 -11.66 0.18 10.34
C PHE A 29 -11.88 -1.04 9.46
N ALA A 30 -12.05 -0.82 8.17
CA ALA A 30 -12.24 -1.89 7.18
C ALA A 30 -10.98 -2.75 7.02
N ALA A 31 -9.78 -2.15 7.07
CA ALA A 31 -8.52 -2.86 7.02
C ALA A 31 -7.82 -2.81 8.40
N ARG A 32 -7.45 -3.98 8.92
CA ARG A 32 -6.80 -4.13 10.22
C ARG A 32 -5.72 -5.19 10.11
N GLY A 33 -4.47 -4.81 10.34
CA GLY A 33 -3.34 -5.72 10.20
C GLY A 33 -2.08 -5.24 10.89
N VAL A 34 -1.08 -6.08 10.90
CA VAL A 34 0.25 -5.79 11.45
C VAL A 34 1.30 -6.00 10.37
N TYR A 35 2.19 -5.03 10.25
CA TYR A 35 3.39 -5.13 9.42
C TYR A 35 4.51 -5.86 10.15
N GLY A 36 5.27 -6.69 9.44
CA GLY A 36 6.54 -7.22 9.96
C GLY A 36 6.43 -8.39 10.93
N TYR A 37 5.33 -9.10 11.00
CA TYR A 37 5.19 -10.29 11.87
C TYR A 37 5.75 -11.56 11.20
N HIS A 38 6.99 -11.45 10.67
CA HIS A 38 7.59 -12.47 9.78
C HIS A 38 8.20 -13.69 10.46
N LYS A 39 8.40 -13.67 11.78
CA LYS A 39 9.25 -14.65 12.47
C LYS A 39 8.51 -15.82 13.13
N SER A 40 7.19 -15.83 13.07
CA SER A 40 6.39 -16.93 13.62
C SER A 40 5.97 -17.92 12.54
N PRO A 41 5.81 -19.22 12.85
CA PRO A 41 5.18 -20.16 11.93
C PRO A 41 3.85 -19.63 11.40
N PRO A 42 3.48 -19.91 10.14
CA PRO A 42 2.28 -19.31 9.51
C PRO A 42 0.99 -19.55 10.29
N GLU A 43 0.78 -20.76 10.77
CA GLU A 43 -0.48 -21.16 11.40
C GLU A 43 -0.76 -20.48 12.75
N PRO A 44 0.15 -20.47 13.74
CA PRO A 44 -0.05 -19.71 14.98
C PRO A 44 -0.27 -18.23 14.74
N ARG A 45 0.39 -17.65 13.73
CA ARG A 45 0.25 -16.26 13.35
C ARG A 45 -1.15 -15.96 12.81
N ARG A 46 -1.65 -16.77 11.86
CA ARG A 46 -3.00 -16.62 11.31
C ARG A 46 -4.06 -16.70 12.40
N LEU A 47 -3.96 -17.70 13.26
CA LEU A 47 -4.90 -17.87 14.39
C LEU A 47 -4.87 -16.66 15.33
N TYR A 48 -3.69 -16.15 15.69
CA TYR A 48 -3.54 -14.93 16.48
C TYR A 48 -4.22 -13.73 15.83
N MET A 49 -3.94 -13.50 14.55
CA MET A 49 -4.48 -12.38 13.78
C MET A 49 -6.01 -12.46 13.70
N THR A 50 -6.54 -13.64 13.40
CA THR A 50 -7.99 -13.88 13.31
C THR A 50 -8.70 -13.68 14.64
N ARG A 51 -8.16 -14.19 15.74
CA ARG A 51 -8.69 -14.00 17.09
C ARG A 51 -8.70 -12.52 17.51
N ASN A 52 -7.79 -11.72 16.95
CA ASN A 52 -7.76 -10.27 17.12
C ASN A 52 -8.53 -9.51 16.03
N ARG A 53 -9.34 -10.21 15.23
CA ARG A 53 -10.18 -9.63 14.16
C ARG A 53 -9.39 -8.83 13.12
N MET A 54 -8.15 -9.24 12.86
CA MET A 54 -7.31 -8.68 11.80
C MET A 54 -7.64 -9.40 10.49
N ASN A 55 -7.71 -8.63 9.39
CA ASN A 55 -8.08 -9.14 8.07
C ASN A 55 -7.03 -8.80 7.00
N PHE A 56 -5.83 -8.43 7.41
CA PHE A 56 -4.74 -8.13 6.50
C PHE A 56 -3.44 -8.77 6.97
N PHE A 57 -2.78 -9.49 6.06
CA PHE A 57 -1.49 -10.12 6.24
C PHE A 57 -0.54 -9.62 5.14
N HIS A 58 0.50 -8.91 5.52
CA HIS A 58 1.38 -8.21 4.59
C HIS A 58 2.07 -9.13 3.58
N ASP A 59 2.55 -10.29 4.02
CA ASP A 59 3.44 -11.14 3.20
C ASP A 59 2.76 -12.34 2.55
N GLU A 60 1.57 -12.71 2.99
CA GLU A 60 0.91 -13.94 2.54
C GLU A 60 -0.18 -13.69 1.50
N GLY A 61 -0.54 -12.42 1.28
CA GLY A 61 -1.69 -12.09 0.46
C GLY A 61 -2.98 -12.67 1.07
N TYR A 62 -3.98 -12.93 0.23
CA TYR A 62 -5.23 -13.55 0.65
C TYR A 62 -5.15 -15.07 0.44
N THR A 63 -5.40 -15.84 1.49
CA THR A 63 -5.28 -17.31 1.51
C THR A 63 -6.64 -17.98 1.68
N GLU A 64 -6.75 -19.28 1.38
CA GLU A 64 -7.97 -20.05 1.58
C GLU A 64 -8.39 -20.08 3.05
N ASP A 65 -7.43 -20.22 3.98
CA ASP A 65 -7.72 -20.15 5.41
C ASP A 65 -8.39 -18.83 5.82
N MET A 66 -7.99 -17.70 5.21
CA MET A 66 -8.64 -16.40 5.46
C MET A 66 -10.08 -16.40 4.98
N LYS A 67 -10.33 -17.02 3.82
CA LYS A 67 -11.66 -17.17 3.26
C LYS A 67 -12.56 -18.05 4.15
N GLU A 68 -12.05 -19.19 4.59
CA GLU A 68 -12.75 -20.09 5.52
C GLU A 68 -13.10 -19.42 6.85
N LEU A 69 -12.27 -18.48 7.29
CA LEU A 69 -12.49 -17.68 8.50
C LEU A 69 -13.40 -16.46 8.28
N GLY A 70 -13.97 -16.30 7.08
CA GLY A 70 -14.85 -15.19 6.73
C GLY A 70 -14.17 -13.83 6.69
N LEU A 71 -12.85 -13.80 6.40
CA LEU A 71 -12.10 -12.55 6.24
C LEU A 71 -12.17 -12.12 4.78
N ASP A 72 -12.51 -10.86 4.54
CA ASP A 72 -12.49 -10.29 3.20
C ASP A 72 -11.08 -9.91 2.75
N PRO A 73 -10.75 -10.06 1.45
CA PRO A 73 -9.49 -9.60 0.91
C PRO A 73 -9.41 -8.07 0.95
N VAL A 74 -8.24 -7.54 1.28
CA VAL A 74 -8.00 -6.10 1.37
C VAL A 74 -7.16 -5.62 0.22
N TYR A 75 -5.95 -6.18 0.04
CA TYR A 75 -5.00 -5.76 -0.98
C TYR A 75 -5.07 -6.62 -2.21
N GLY A 76 -5.10 -5.95 -3.37
CA GLY A 76 -4.98 -6.55 -4.68
C GLY A 76 -3.54 -6.70 -5.14
N SER A 77 -3.41 -7.22 -6.36
CA SER A 77 -2.13 -7.37 -7.06
C SER A 77 -1.46 -6.01 -7.33
N PRO A 78 -0.11 -5.97 -7.41
CA PRO A 78 0.80 -7.10 -7.30
C PRO A 78 1.17 -7.47 -5.85
N ARG A 79 1.05 -6.52 -4.90
CA ARG A 79 1.39 -6.68 -3.47
C ARG A 79 1.01 -5.43 -2.67
N ALA A 80 1.17 -5.50 -1.34
CA ALA A 80 0.74 -4.43 -0.42
C ALA A 80 1.82 -3.37 -0.10
N CYS A 81 2.96 -3.34 -0.79
CA CYS A 81 4.01 -2.30 -0.65
C CYS A 81 5.05 -2.38 -1.76
N HIS A 82 5.79 -1.27 -1.98
CA HIS A 82 6.94 -1.18 -2.90
C HIS A 82 6.63 -1.73 -4.29
N THR A 83 5.61 -1.17 -4.94
CA THR A 83 5.01 -1.74 -6.15
C THR A 83 5.51 -1.15 -7.46
N TYR A 84 6.23 -0.01 -7.46
CA TYR A 84 6.65 0.59 -8.72
C TYR A 84 7.46 -0.35 -9.60
N TYR A 85 8.32 -1.17 -9.02
CA TYR A 85 9.05 -2.21 -9.77
C TYR A 85 8.10 -3.18 -10.48
N ASN A 86 7.04 -3.62 -9.80
CA ASN A 86 6.06 -4.53 -10.39
C ASN A 86 5.29 -3.89 -11.55
N TYR A 87 4.98 -2.58 -11.45
CA TYR A 87 4.34 -1.85 -12.54
C TYR A 87 5.27 -1.63 -13.74
N THR A 88 6.59 -1.55 -13.52
CA THR A 88 7.57 -1.23 -14.56
C THR A 88 8.38 -2.43 -15.06
N SER A 89 8.10 -3.63 -14.55
CA SER A 89 8.89 -4.83 -14.86
C SER A 89 8.80 -5.33 -16.31
N ASP A 90 7.82 -4.86 -17.06
CA ASP A 90 7.58 -5.16 -18.48
C ASP A 90 8.03 -4.02 -19.42
N LEU A 91 8.67 -2.96 -18.88
CA LEU A 91 9.23 -1.89 -19.71
C LEU A 91 10.53 -2.34 -20.38
N GLU A 92 10.63 -2.04 -21.67
CA GLU A 92 11.81 -2.29 -22.49
C GLU A 92 12.74 -1.05 -22.56
N GLU A 93 13.90 -1.20 -23.17
CA GLU A 93 14.90 -0.11 -23.27
C GLU A 93 14.33 1.17 -23.88
N ALA A 94 13.42 1.06 -24.87
CA ALA A 94 12.72 2.20 -25.47
C ALA A 94 11.84 2.98 -24.49
N ASP A 95 11.56 2.42 -23.30
CA ASP A 95 10.71 2.98 -22.27
C ASP A 95 11.49 3.47 -21.02
N TYR A 96 12.81 3.45 -21.07
CA TYR A 96 13.64 3.81 -19.90
C TYR A 96 13.50 5.28 -19.47
N ASP A 97 12.91 6.13 -20.27
CA ASP A 97 12.48 7.48 -19.90
C ASP A 97 11.36 7.50 -18.83
N CYS A 98 10.68 6.36 -18.63
CA CYS A 98 9.71 6.16 -17.55
C CYS A 98 10.33 6.02 -16.16
N PHE A 99 11.62 5.69 -16.07
CA PHE A 99 12.32 5.59 -14.79
C PHE A 99 12.84 6.93 -14.30
N SER A 100 13.09 7.04 -12.99
CA SER A 100 13.63 8.23 -12.36
C SER A 100 15.00 8.59 -12.96
N MET A 101 15.27 9.88 -13.07
CA MET A 101 16.58 10.43 -13.44
C MET A 101 17.32 10.83 -12.16
N ASP A 102 18.58 10.47 -12.04
CA ASP A 102 19.42 10.95 -10.93
C ASP A 102 19.92 12.39 -11.17
N ALA A 103 20.62 12.95 -10.19
CA ALA A 103 21.18 14.31 -10.26
C ALA A 103 22.22 14.51 -11.38
N ASN A 104 22.78 13.43 -11.93
CA ASN A 104 23.74 13.45 -13.03
C ASN A 104 23.06 13.28 -14.41
N GLY A 105 21.73 13.25 -14.46
CA GLY A 105 20.97 13.08 -15.69
C GLY A 105 20.83 11.64 -16.18
N LYS A 106 21.24 10.65 -15.37
CA LYS A 106 21.18 9.23 -15.74
C LYS A 106 19.88 8.58 -15.28
N ARG A 107 19.23 7.82 -16.17
CA ARG A 107 18.04 7.03 -15.81
C ARG A 107 18.42 5.85 -14.91
N GLN A 108 17.66 5.68 -13.83
CA GLN A 108 17.84 4.66 -12.80
C GLN A 108 16.82 3.54 -13.00
N VAL A 109 17.13 2.61 -13.91
CA VAL A 109 16.24 1.47 -14.22
C VAL A 109 16.18 0.52 -13.04
N ALA A 110 15.00 0.40 -12.43
CA ALA A 110 14.79 -0.49 -11.28
C ALA A 110 14.97 -1.97 -11.68
N LYS A 111 15.72 -2.70 -10.87
CA LYS A 111 15.97 -4.15 -11.04
C LYS A 111 15.25 -4.99 -9.98
N SER A 112 14.69 -4.34 -8.97
CA SER A 112 13.92 -4.96 -7.91
C SER A 112 13.05 -3.91 -7.21
N ALA A 113 12.21 -4.36 -6.28
CA ALA A 113 11.45 -3.45 -5.41
C ALA A 113 12.32 -2.62 -4.45
N SER A 114 13.63 -2.89 -4.36
CA SER A 114 14.60 -2.09 -3.60
C SER A 114 15.44 -1.13 -4.48
N GLY A 115 15.22 -1.14 -5.80
CA GLY A 115 15.90 -0.21 -6.71
C GLY A 115 16.80 -0.85 -7.77
N PRO A 116 17.71 -0.08 -8.39
CA PRO A 116 17.94 1.34 -8.15
C PRO A 116 16.77 2.22 -8.61
N GLY A 117 16.58 3.36 -7.95
CA GLY A 117 15.64 4.40 -8.36
C GLY A 117 14.16 4.05 -8.26
N ASN A 118 13.38 4.94 -8.78
CA ASN A 118 11.93 4.91 -8.83
C ASN A 118 11.44 5.25 -10.26
N ILE A 119 10.34 5.97 -10.40
CA ILE A 119 9.74 6.34 -11.68
C ILE A 119 9.86 7.83 -11.97
N CYS A 120 9.67 8.22 -13.22
CA CYS A 120 9.47 9.61 -13.62
C CYS A 120 7.96 9.93 -13.55
N PHE A 121 7.56 10.68 -12.55
CA PHE A 121 6.14 10.95 -12.23
C PHE A 121 5.45 11.86 -13.25
N THR A 122 6.20 12.81 -13.82
CA THR A 122 5.66 13.80 -14.78
C THR A 122 5.63 13.29 -16.22
N ASN A 123 6.32 12.20 -16.53
CA ASN A 123 6.31 11.63 -17.88
C ASN A 123 4.93 11.03 -18.21
N PRO A 124 4.24 11.54 -19.26
CA PRO A 124 2.91 11.03 -19.64
C PRO A 124 2.92 9.55 -20.03
N LYS A 125 4.04 9.02 -20.52
CA LYS A 125 4.20 7.61 -20.87
C LYS A 125 4.15 6.74 -19.62
N THR A 126 4.85 7.14 -18.55
CA THR A 126 4.78 6.47 -17.24
C THR A 126 3.34 6.41 -16.75
N ARG A 127 2.62 7.54 -16.77
CA ARG A 127 1.22 7.61 -16.34
C ARG A 127 0.31 6.66 -17.13
N ARG A 128 0.39 6.68 -18.46
CA ARG A 128 -0.40 5.77 -19.32
C ARG A 128 -0.08 4.30 -19.04
N HIS A 129 1.20 4.00 -18.86
CA HIS A 129 1.65 2.65 -18.57
C HIS A 129 1.09 2.14 -17.23
N PHE A 130 1.17 2.95 -16.16
CA PHE A 130 0.61 2.60 -14.86
C PHE A 130 -0.91 2.40 -14.90
N ILE A 131 -1.65 3.27 -15.61
CA ILE A 131 -3.11 3.10 -15.78
C ILE A 131 -3.43 1.76 -16.44
N ARG A 132 -2.72 1.40 -17.52
CA ARG A 132 -2.89 0.11 -18.19
C ARG A 132 -2.64 -1.06 -17.23
N ARG A 133 -1.48 -1.05 -16.57
CA ARG A 133 -1.09 -2.12 -15.64
C ARG A 133 -2.05 -2.25 -14.45
N LEU A 134 -2.50 -1.13 -13.90
CA LEU A 134 -3.48 -1.11 -12.81
C LEU A 134 -4.80 -1.78 -13.25
N ARG A 135 -5.30 -1.44 -14.43
CA ARG A 135 -6.50 -2.08 -14.98
C ARG A 135 -6.32 -3.59 -15.18
N GLU A 136 -5.16 -4.02 -15.66
CA GLU A 136 -4.81 -5.42 -15.81
C GLU A 136 -4.80 -6.15 -14.46
N TYR A 137 -4.19 -5.57 -13.42
CA TYR A 137 -4.20 -6.15 -12.07
C TYR A 137 -5.61 -6.25 -11.49
N ILE A 138 -6.41 -5.19 -11.58
CA ILE A 138 -7.81 -5.21 -11.11
C ILE A 138 -8.61 -6.29 -11.85
N ALA A 139 -8.51 -6.36 -13.16
CA ALA A 139 -9.24 -7.35 -13.97
C ALA A 139 -8.79 -8.79 -13.63
N ALA A 140 -7.48 -9.02 -13.48
CA ALA A 140 -6.93 -10.32 -13.11
C ALA A 140 -7.39 -10.77 -11.72
N ASP A 141 -7.40 -9.87 -10.74
CA ASP A 141 -7.88 -10.19 -9.40
C ASP A 141 -9.38 -10.50 -9.38
N ARG A 142 -10.20 -9.76 -10.12
CA ARG A 142 -11.64 -10.02 -10.24
C ARG A 142 -11.97 -11.35 -10.91
N ALA A 143 -11.11 -11.80 -11.82
CA ALA A 143 -11.24 -13.09 -12.49
C ALA A 143 -10.60 -14.26 -11.69
N ASN A 144 -9.92 -13.98 -10.59
CA ASN A 144 -9.17 -14.99 -9.85
C ASN A 144 -10.10 -15.82 -8.95
N PRO A 145 -10.18 -17.16 -9.12
CA PRO A 145 -11.06 -18.02 -8.34
C PRO A 145 -10.86 -17.95 -6.81
N ARG A 146 -9.67 -17.58 -6.36
CA ARG A 146 -9.41 -17.43 -4.90
C ARG A 146 -10.28 -16.35 -4.24
N PHE A 147 -10.76 -15.38 -5.01
CA PHE A 147 -11.65 -14.32 -4.52
C PHE A 147 -13.13 -14.61 -4.75
N GLU A 148 -13.46 -15.75 -5.36
CA GLU A 148 -14.85 -16.14 -5.61
C GLU A 148 -15.66 -16.19 -4.33
N GLY A 149 -16.85 -15.60 -4.33
CA GLY A 149 -17.72 -15.50 -3.15
C GLY A 149 -17.30 -14.43 -2.13
N THR A 150 -16.30 -13.60 -2.46
CA THR A 150 -15.91 -12.44 -1.66
C THR A 150 -16.14 -11.13 -2.43
N PRO A 151 -16.10 -9.95 -1.76
CA PRO A 151 -16.14 -8.66 -2.46
C PRO A 151 -14.95 -8.40 -3.40
N GLY A 152 -13.91 -9.23 -3.32
CA GLY A 152 -12.63 -9.00 -3.98
C GLY A 152 -11.77 -7.93 -3.28
N PRO A 153 -10.49 -7.83 -3.66
CA PRO A 153 -9.61 -6.81 -3.11
C PRO A 153 -10.01 -5.41 -3.58
N TRP A 154 -9.87 -4.43 -2.71
CA TRP A 154 -10.30 -3.06 -2.97
C TRP A 154 -9.20 -2.01 -2.77
N ILE A 155 -8.05 -2.36 -2.18
CA ILE A 155 -6.88 -1.49 -2.11
C ILE A 155 -5.83 -1.98 -3.11
N TYR A 156 -5.41 -1.09 -4.01
CA TYR A 156 -4.30 -1.31 -4.92
C TYR A 156 -3.16 -0.36 -4.58
N GLU A 157 -2.01 -0.94 -4.27
CA GLU A 157 -0.85 -0.19 -3.82
C GLU A 157 -0.10 0.45 -5.00
N ILE A 158 0.14 1.76 -4.91
CA ILE A 158 0.93 2.57 -5.85
C ILE A 158 2.04 3.22 -5.05
N SER A 159 3.07 2.46 -4.71
CA SER A 159 4.10 2.95 -3.78
C SER A 159 5.52 2.79 -4.30
N ALA A 160 6.36 3.72 -3.84
CA ALA A 160 7.77 3.79 -4.18
C ALA A 160 8.51 2.49 -3.87
N ASN A 161 9.53 2.18 -4.68
CA ASN A 161 10.52 1.16 -4.35
C ASN A 161 11.22 1.51 -3.02
N ASP A 162 11.71 0.50 -2.33
CA ASP A 162 12.34 0.65 -1.01
C ASP A 162 13.71 1.32 -1.08
N ASN A 163 13.70 2.60 -1.43
CA ASN A 163 14.88 3.47 -1.47
C ASN A 163 14.46 4.95 -1.43
N SER A 164 15.41 5.86 -1.23
CA SER A 164 15.19 7.30 -1.13
C SER A 164 15.40 8.07 -2.44
N ALA A 165 15.73 7.38 -3.55
CA ALA A 165 15.95 8.05 -4.83
C ALA A 165 14.64 8.55 -5.44
N TYR A 166 14.64 9.78 -5.94
CA TYR A 166 13.53 10.39 -6.66
C TYR A 166 13.98 10.93 -8.02
N CYS A 167 13.06 11.36 -8.86
CA CYS A 167 13.39 11.82 -10.19
C CYS A 167 13.88 13.29 -10.18
N HIS A 168 15.07 13.51 -10.68
CA HIS A 168 15.70 14.83 -10.83
C HIS A 168 15.48 15.44 -12.22
N CYS A 169 14.56 14.94 -13.06
CA CYS A 169 14.29 15.61 -14.32
C CYS A 169 13.65 16.99 -14.07
N PRO A 170 13.84 17.97 -14.98
CA PRO A 170 13.37 19.33 -14.78
C PRO A 170 11.88 19.42 -14.45
N ASP A 171 11.04 18.65 -15.11
CA ASP A 171 9.59 18.67 -14.90
C ASP A 171 9.19 18.14 -13.52
N CYS A 172 9.84 17.07 -13.02
CA CYS A 172 9.57 16.55 -11.67
C CYS A 172 10.04 17.54 -10.59
N LEU A 173 11.19 18.20 -10.79
CA LEU A 173 11.67 19.23 -9.85
C LEU A 173 10.78 20.47 -9.86
N ALA A 174 10.36 20.95 -11.02
CA ALA A 174 9.41 22.07 -11.13
C ALA A 174 8.06 21.75 -10.48
N SER A 175 7.58 20.52 -10.64
CA SER A 175 6.36 20.05 -9.96
C SER A 175 6.55 20.00 -8.43
N ALA A 176 7.70 19.55 -7.94
CA ALA A 176 8.01 19.54 -6.50
C ALA A 176 8.08 20.97 -5.93
N GLU A 177 8.68 21.91 -6.64
CA GLU A 177 8.70 23.33 -6.26
C GLU A 177 7.28 23.91 -6.20
N LYS A 178 6.44 23.64 -7.21
CA LYS A 178 5.03 24.06 -7.26
C LYS A 178 4.25 23.64 -6.03
N TYR A 179 4.48 22.43 -5.53
CA TYR A 179 3.77 21.89 -4.38
C TYR A 179 4.47 22.11 -3.03
N GLY A 180 5.70 22.62 -3.05
CA GLY A 180 6.52 22.85 -1.86
C GLY A 180 7.14 21.59 -1.25
N ALA A 181 6.81 20.40 -1.79
CA ALA A 181 7.42 19.12 -1.41
C ALA A 181 7.24 18.07 -2.50
N TYR A 182 8.13 17.07 -2.52
CA TYR A 182 8.06 16.00 -3.52
C TYR A 182 6.85 15.08 -3.38
N SER A 183 6.26 15.01 -2.19
CA SER A 183 4.99 14.32 -1.96
C SER A 183 3.85 14.84 -2.84
N GLY A 184 3.84 16.13 -3.14
CA GLY A 184 2.87 16.73 -4.06
C GLY A 184 2.93 16.15 -5.47
N VAL A 185 4.14 15.86 -5.97
CA VAL A 185 4.37 15.19 -7.26
C VAL A 185 3.78 13.77 -7.26
N VAL A 186 4.00 13.05 -6.16
CA VAL A 186 3.47 11.67 -6.00
C VAL A 186 1.95 11.67 -5.89
N ILE A 187 1.38 12.64 -5.15
CA ILE A 187 -0.08 12.83 -5.05
C ILE A 187 -0.69 13.15 -6.42
N GLU A 188 -0.09 14.09 -7.18
CA GLU A 188 -0.56 14.44 -8.52
C GLU A 188 -0.57 13.22 -9.46
N PHE A 189 0.49 12.43 -9.44
CA PHE A 189 0.59 11.20 -10.22
C PHE A 189 -0.52 10.21 -9.82
N THR A 190 -0.67 9.93 -8.53
CA THR A 190 -1.66 8.97 -8.01
C THR A 190 -3.09 9.44 -8.25
N ASN A 191 -3.36 10.75 -8.12
CA ASN A 191 -4.65 11.35 -8.47
C ASN A 191 -5.03 11.11 -9.93
N ALA A 192 -4.07 11.24 -10.84
CA ALA A 192 -4.31 10.99 -12.26
C ALA A 192 -4.66 9.51 -12.55
N LEU A 193 -4.06 8.57 -11.81
CA LEU A 193 -4.45 7.15 -11.89
C LEU A 193 -5.87 6.94 -11.35
N ALA A 194 -6.20 7.54 -10.19
CA ALA A 194 -7.52 7.45 -9.58
C ALA A 194 -8.61 7.99 -10.51
N THR A 195 -8.42 9.20 -11.06
CA THR A 195 -9.33 9.79 -12.03
C THR A 195 -9.55 8.90 -13.26
N ALA A 196 -8.50 8.20 -13.71
CA ALA A 196 -8.60 7.32 -14.88
C ALA A 196 -9.44 6.06 -14.64
N ILE A 197 -9.61 5.65 -13.37
CA ILE A 197 -10.32 4.40 -13.02
C ILE A 197 -11.64 4.63 -12.29
N GLU A 198 -11.91 5.82 -11.77
CA GLU A 198 -13.02 6.11 -10.84
C GLU A 198 -14.41 5.68 -11.36
N LYS A 199 -14.64 5.81 -12.67
CA LYS A 199 -15.91 5.45 -13.29
C LYS A 199 -16.12 3.95 -13.41
N ASP A 200 -15.04 3.22 -13.67
CA ASP A 200 -15.09 1.77 -13.92
C ASP A 200 -14.96 0.98 -12.60
N TYR A 201 -14.30 1.58 -11.60
CA TYR A 201 -13.95 0.94 -10.32
C TYR A 201 -14.18 1.90 -9.14
N PRO A 202 -15.42 2.33 -8.88
CA PRO A 202 -15.71 3.34 -7.84
C PRO A 202 -15.40 2.87 -6.42
N GLU A 203 -15.38 1.56 -6.17
CA GLU A 203 -15.05 0.94 -4.89
C GLU A 203 -13.55 0.86 -4.62
N VAL A 204 -12.70 0.92 -5.66
CA VAL A 204 -11.25 0.79 -5.54
C VAL A 204 -10.64 2.00 -4.85
N ARG A 205 -9.64 1.76 -4.01
CA ARG A 205 -8.78 2.79 -3.43
C ARG A 205 -7.34 2.54 -3.85
N LEU A 206 -6.66 3.61 -4.24
CA LEU A 206 -5.23 3.59 -4.51
C LEU A 206 -4.50 4.03 -3.26
N GLN A 207 -3.61 3.20 -2.76
CA GLN A 207 -2.82 3.54 -1.58
C GLN A 207 -1.39 3.90 -2.00
N MET A 208 -0.90 5.04 -1.53
CA MET A 208 0.48 5.47 -1.73
C MET A 208 1.19 5.64 -0.38
N PHE A 209 2.53 5.55 -0.40
CA PHE A 209 3.32 5.86 0.77
C PHE A 209 3.65 7.35 0.88
N ALA A 210 3.54 7.90 2.10
CA ALA A 210 4.35 9.01 2.56
C ALA A 210 5.58 8.42 3.24
N TYR A 211 6.70 8.32 2.49
CA TYR A 211 7.88 7.55 2.85
C TYR A 211 9.13 8.16 2.22
N THR A 212 10.22 8.27 2.97
CA THR A 212 11.49 8.83 2.50
C THR A 212 11.28 10.18 1.78
N PHE A 213 11.55 10.29 0.49
CA PHE A 213 11.43 11.53 -0.30
C PHE A 213 10.00 12.10 -0.40
N SER A 214 8.98 11.33 -0.08
CA SER A 214 7.58 11.76 -0.09
C SER A 214 6.95 11.82 1.31
N GLU A 215 7.76 11.80 2.37
CA GLU A 215 7.26 11.86 3.75
C GLU A 215 6.78 13.26 4.14
N GLU A 216 7.47 14.30 3.68
CA GLU A 216 7.10 15.67 3.95
C GLU A 216 5.80 16.04 3.21
N PRO A 217 4.78 16.59 3.90
CA PRO A 217 3.53 16.96 3.25
C PRO A 217 3.73 18.16 2.31
N PRO A 218 2.93 18.27 1.23
CA PRO A 218 2.94 19.45 0.37
C PRO A 218 2.47 20.68 1.15
N THR A 219 2.80 21.87 0.64
CA THR A 219 2.32 23.14 1.21
C THR A 219 0.79 23.13 1.20
N GLU A 220 0.19 23.57 2.31
CA GLU A 220 -1.25 23.59 2.49
C GLU A 220 -1.96 24.33 1.34
N GLY A 221 -3.02 23.73 0.82
CA GLY A 221 -3.82 24.29 -0.26
C GLY A 221 -3.24 24.12 -1.67
N THR A 222 -2.02 23.58 -1.84
CA THR A 222 -1.41 23.42 -3.16
C THR A 222 -1.92 22.21 -3.94
N ILE A 223 -2.25 21.12 -3.22
CA ILE A 223 -2.83 19.90 -3.79
C ILE A 223 -3.60 19.14 -2.72
N ALA A 224 -4.70 18.48 -3.12
CA ALA A 224 -5.45 17.54 -2.30
C ALA A 224 -5.42 16.14 -2.92
N ALA A 225 -5.46 15.12 -2.09
CA ALA A 225 -5.61 13.75 -2.56
C ALA A 225 -7.03 13.52 -3.13
N HIS A 226 -7.11 12.79 -4.24
CA HIS A 226 -8.39 12.35 -4.81
C HIS A 226 -9.16 11.48 -3.79
N PRO A 227 -10.52 11.49 -3.75
CA PRO A 227 -11.30 10.69 -2.80
C PRO A 227 -11.00 9.18 -2.80
N GLN A 228 -10.51 8.65 -3.91
CA GLN A 228 -10.05 7.27 -4.01
C GLN A 228 -8.57 7.06 -3.63
N VAL A 229 -7.83 8.11 -3.26
CA VAL A 229 -6.43 8.01 -2.87
C VAL A 229 -6.30 7.98 -1.34
N GLN A 230 -5.59 6.98 -0.83
CA GLN A 230 -5.22 6.84 0.57
C GLN A 230 -3.72 7.06 0.74
N ILE A 231 -3.34 7.89 1.68
CA ILE A 231 -1.93 8.14 2.00
C ILE A 231 -1.57 7.38 3.27
N ARG A 232 -0.64 6.43 3.15
CA ARG A 232 -0.11 5.68 4.28
C ARG A 232 1.24 6.25 4.71
N LEU A 233 1.26 6.89 5.88
CA LEU A 233 2.50 7.37 6.47
C LEU A 233 3.33 6.18 6.97
N ALA A 234 4.52 6.01 6.38
CA ALA A 234 5.50 4.98 6.76
C ALA A 234 6.74 5.66 7.34
N GLN A 235 6.60 6.19 8.54
CA GLN A 235 7.63 6.97 9.21
C GLN A 235 8.71 6.06 9.84
N ILE A 236 9.95 6.14 9.38
CA ILE A 236 11.08 5.34 9.87
C ILE A 236 12.07 6.13 10.75
N GLY A 237 12.09 7.45 10.65
CA GLY A 237 12.98 8.33 11.42
C GLY A 237 12.40 8.83 12.74
N THR A 238 11.35 8.21 13.28
CA THR A 238 10.64 8.70 14.46
C THR A 238 11.41 8.40 15.74
N GLU A 239 11.69 9.44 16.51
CA GLU A 239 12.11 9.29 17.90
C GLU A 239 10.87 9.13 18.80
N PHE A 240 10.61 7.90 19.22
CA PHE A 240 9.40 7.57 20.01
C PHE A 240 9.37 8.18 21.41
N SER A 241 10.50 8.72 21.89
CA SER A 241 10.58 9.44 23.17
C SER A 241 10.08 10.89 23.08
N LYS A 242 9.87 11.41 21.88
CA LYS A 242 9.43 12.80 21.65
C LYS A 242 8.02 12.86 21.06
N THR A 243 7.35 13.98 21.25
CA THR A 243 6.08 14.21 20.58
C THR A 243 6.29 14.33 19.07
N ARG A 244 5.26 14.00 18.27
CA ARG A 244 5.33 14.00 16.81
C ARG A 244 5.77 15.36 16.21
N GLN A 245 5.51 16.47 16.89
CA GLN A 245 5.92 17.81 16.48
C GLN A 245 7.43 18.07 16.73
N SER A 246 8.02 17.46 17.76
CA SER A 246 9.44 17.64 18.08
C SER A 246 10.35 16.68 17.32
N SER A 247 9.85 15.55 16.82
CA SER A 247 10.65 14.59 16.02
C SER A 247 10.94 15.10 14.60
N ARG A 248 10.15 16.03 14.06
CA ARG A 248 10.39 16.63 12.73
C ARG A 248 11.69 17.43 12.63
N SER A 249 12.19 17.98 13.75
CA SER A 249 13.41 18.78 13.76
C SER A 249 14.71 17.98 13.56
N LEU A 250 14.65 16.65 13.56
CA LEU A 250 15.84 15.78 13.43
C LEU A 250 16.04 15.27 11.99
N LEU A 251 15.13 15.52 11.08
CA LEU A 251 15.20 15.05 9.69
C LEU A 251 15.80 16.06 8.71
N HIS A 252 16.11 17.27 9.18
CA HIS A 252 16.84 18.28 8.40
C HIS A 252 18.01 18.82 9.22
N PRO A 253 19.27 18.72 8.70
CA PRO A 253 20.40 19.44 9.28
C PRO A 253 20.26 20.95 9.08
#